data_236eb542feb9adc00a60a5f34ea5d83d
#
_entry.id   236eb542feb9adc00a60a5f34ea5d83d
#
_cell.length_a   1.000
_cell.length_b   1.000
_cell.length_c   1.000
_cell.angle_alpha   90.00
_cell.angle_beta   90.00
_cell.angle_gamma   90.00
#
_symmetry.space_group_name_H-M   'P 1'
#
loop_
_entity.id
_entity.type
_entity.pdbx_description
1 polymer ?
#
loop_
_entity_poly.entity_id
_entity_poly.type
_entity_poly.pdbx_seq_one_letter_code
_entity_poly.pdbx_strand_id
1 'polypeptide(L)'
;MKIFDYLDQSNATYSVSEHKPVYSSQGMAAEEHEKGRYVAKPVIVKSQGTHVMCVLAAPHKVAFEKLKDVLGTDDVKLAEEQEIRQVFPDCEEGAEPPFGRLYDLRTIMDKALERDDHIIFQAGTHDKAIHMGMKDYLSLAKPEIADFAYHPERGA
;
A
#
# COMPACT_ATOMS: atom_id res chain seq x y z
N MET A 1 -8.14 -3.06 -15.61
CA MET A 1 -7.69 -3.09 -14.19
C MET A 1 -8.22 -1.86 -13.47
N LYS A 2 -8.81 -2.04 -12.29
CA LYS A 2 -9.50 -0.95 -11.57
C LYS A 2 -8.63 0.27 -11.31
N ILE A 3 -7.35 0.07 -10.95
CA ILE A 3 -6.47 1.20 -10.62
C ILE A 3 -6.28 2.15 -11.82
N PHE A 4 -6.02 1.60 -13.00
CA PHE A 4 -5.82 2.43 -14.18
C PHE A 4 -7.10 3.17 -14.57
N ASP A 5 -8.22 2.46 -14.55
CA ASP A 5 -9.51 3.06 -14.87
C ASP A 5 -9.84 4.20 -13.91
N TYR A 6 -9.60 3.99 -12.62
CA TYR A 6 -9.86 5.00 -11.61
C TYR A 6 -8.99 6.24 -11.78
N LEU A 7 -7.68 6.05 -12.01
CA LEU A 7 -6.75 7.16 -12.19
C LEU A 7 -7.08 7.95 -13.45
N ASP A 8 -7.41 7.26 -14.54
CA ASP A 8 -7.75 7.92 -15.80
C ASP A 8 -9.06 8.68 -15.70
N GLN A 9 -10.08 8.12 -15.08
CA GLN A 9 -11.37 8.79 -14.86
C GLN A 9 -11.23 10.01 -13.95
N SER A 10 -10.26 9.99 -13.05
CA SER A 10 -9.99 11.10 -12.13
C SER A 10 -9.08 12.17 -12.72
N ASN A 11 -8.63 11.99 -13.96
CA ASN A 11 -7.65 12.87 -14.62
C ASN A 11 -6.38 13.02 -13.79
N ALA A 12 -5.95 11.95 -13.12
CA ALA A 12 -4.77 11.96 -12.28
C ALA A 12 -3.49 12.08 -13.11
N THR A 13 -2.52 12.81 -12.57
CA THR A 13 -1.18 12.87 -13.16
C THR A 13 -0.36 11.73 -12.58
N TYR A 14 0.06 10.79 -13.43
CA TYR A 14 0.88 9.67 -13.01
C TYR A 14 1.69 9.14 -14.17
N SER A 15 2.73 8.37 -13.89
CA SER A 15 3.49 7.66 -14.90
C SER A 15 3.56 6.18 -14.56
N VAL A 16 3.73 5.36 -15.58
CA VAL A 16 3.84 3.91 -15.43
C VAL A 16 5.21 3.50 -15.93
N SER A 17 5.93 2.72 -15.16
CA SER A 17 7.18 2.10 -15.60
C SER A 17 7.07 0.59 -15.56
N GLU A 18 7.75 -0.07 -16.50
CA GLU A 18 7.83 -1.52 -16.56
C GLU A 18 9.22 -1.94 -16.08
N HIS A 19 9.29 -3.03 -15.35
CA HIS A 19 10.53 -3.58 -14.84
C HIS A 19 10.43 -5.11 -14.83
N LYS A 20 11.56 -5.77 -14.54
CA LYS A 20 11.53 -7.22 -14.37
C LYS A 20 10.56 -7.57 -13.25
N PRO A 21 9.82 -8.68 -13.35
CA PRO A 21 8.93 -9.08 -12.28
C PRO A 21 9.68 -9.18 -10.95
N VAL A 22 9.13 -8.54 -9.92
CA VAL A 22 9.66 -8.57 -8.56
C VAL A 22 8.52 -8.89 -7.59
N TYR A 23 8.85 -9.62 -6.53
CA TYR A 23 7.85 -10.16 -5.62
C TYR A 23 7.96 -9.55 -4.21
N SER A 24 8.74 -8.47 -4.09
CA SER A 24 8.82 -7.70 -2.84
C SER A 24 8.86 -6.21 -3.16
N SER A 25 8.40 -5.39 -2.21
CA SER A 25 8.43 -3.93 -2.37
C SER A 25 9.87 -3.40 -2.41
N GLN A 26 10.77 -4.03 -1.65
CA GLN A 26 12.19 -3.64 -1.67
C GLN A 26 12.84 -4.01 -2.99
N GLY A 27 12.48 -5.17 -3.57
CA GLY A 27 12.93 -5.54 -4.90
C GLY A 27 12.44 -4.58 -5.97
N MET A 28 11.21 -4.10 -5.85
CA MET A 28 10.68 -3.09 -6.76
C MET A 28 11.44 -1.77 -6.64
N ALA A 29 11.79 -1.34 -5.43
CA ALA A 29 12.58 -0.13 -5.24
C ALA A 29 13.93 -0.24 -5.96
N ALA A 30 14.59 -1.40 -5.90
CA ALA A 30 15.86 -1.63 -6.58
C ALA A 30 15.70 -1.57 -8.11
N GLU A 31 14.67 -2.22 -8.67
CA GLU A 31 14.42 -2.22 -10.11
C GLU A 31 14.04 -0.81 -10.63
N GLU A 32 13.33 -0.03 -9.83
CA GLU A 32 12.92 1.33 -10.18
C GLU A 32 14.00 2.36 -9.87
N HIS A 33 15.14 1.96 -9.30
CA HIS A 33 16.23 2.84 -8.89
C HIS A 33 15.78 3.94 -7.93
N GLU A 34 14.87 3.59 -7.03
CA GLU A 34 14.31 4.49 -6.04
C GLU A 34 14.62 4.04 -4.62
N LYS A 35 14.61 4.99 -3.68
CA LYS A 35 14.75 4.64 -2.27
C LYS A 35 13.50 3.93 -1.79
N GLY A 36 13.68 2.88 -1.00
CA GLY A 36 12.57 2.07 -0.48
C GLY A 36 11.51 2.89 0.25
N ARG A 37 11.89 4.01 0.88
CA ARG A 37 10.94 4.84 1.61
C ARG A 37 9.83 5.44 0.73
N TYR A 38 10.06 5.57 -0.57
CA TYR A 38 9.05 6.09 -1.50
C TYR A 38 8.13 5.00 -2.02
N VAL A 39 8.51 3.73 -1.85
CA VAL A 39 7.71 2.61 -2.33
C VAL A 39 6.70 2.25 -1.26
N ALA A 40 5.43 2.32 -1.60
CA ALA A 40 4.34 1.95 -0.71
C ALA A 40 3.93 0.50 -0.95
N LYS A 41 3.68 -0.21 0.14
CA LYS A 41 3.13 -1.56 0.09
C LYS A 41 1.85 -1.63 0.91
N PRO A 42 0.82 -2.31 0.40
CA PRO A 42 -0.37 -2.60 1.21
C PRO A 42 -0.16 -3.89 1.99
N VAL A 43 -0.57 -3.87 3.25
CA VAL A 43 -0.64 -5.06 4.10
C VAL A 43 -2.09 -5.20 4.53
N ILE A 44 -2.70 -6.33 4.22
CA ILE A 44 -4.11 -6.55 4.52
C ILE A 44 -4.22 -7.28 5.86
N VAL A 45 -4.97 -6.69 6.78
CA VAL A 45 -5.23 -7.29 8.09
C VAL A 45 -6.73 -7.56 8.22
N LYS A 46 -7.08 -8.48 9.09
CA LYS A 46 -8.45 -8.80 9.44
C LYS A 46 -8.69 -8.35 10.88
N SER A 47 -9.75 -7.59 11.07
CA SER A 47 -10.13 -7.08 12.38
C SER A 47 -11.64 -7.10 12.51
N GLN A 48 -12.14 -7.77 13.53
CA GLN A 48 -13.58 -7.85 13.82
C GLN A 48 -14.42 -8.26 12.61
N GLY A 49 -13.92 -9.24 11.86
CA GLY A 49 -14.63 -9.80 10.70
C GLY A 49 -14.51 -9.00 9.42
N THR A 50 -13.80 -7.89 9.42
CA THR A 50 -13.60 -7.06 8.22
C THR A 50 -12.13 -6.96 7.86
N HIS A 51 -11.84 -6.66 6.59
CA HIS A 51 -10.48 -6.45 6.12
C HIS A 51 -10.16 -4.97 6.13
N VAL A 52 -8.91 -4.65 6.51
CA VAL A 52 -8.38 -3.28 6.54
C VAL A 52 -7.07 -3.28 5.77
N MET A 53 -6.89 -2.29 4.91
CA MET A 53 -5.64 -2.11 4.19
C MET A 53 -4.74 -1.15 4.96
N CYS A 54 -3.55 -1.61 5.31
CA CYS A 54 -2.51 -0.80 5.94
C CYS A 54 -1.45 -0.48 4.89
N VAL A 55 -1.20 0.79 4.64
CA VAL A 55 -0.25 1.25 3.62
C VAL A 55 0.98 1.81 4.32
N LEU A 56 2.15 1.28 4.00
CA LEU A 56 3.40 1.71 4.64
C LEU A 56 4.57 1.56 3.67
N ALA A 57 5.69 2.19 4.01
CA ALA A 57 6.89 2.15 3.17
C ALA A 57 7.52 0.76 3.16
N ALA A 58 8.17 0.40 2.06
CA ALA A 58 8.74 -0.93 1.83
C ALA A 58 9.66 -1.42 2.96
N PRO A 59 10.58 -0.58 3.54
CA PRO A 59 11.45 -1.06 4.62
C PRO A 59 10.78 -1.15 5.98
N HIS A 60 9.55 -0.66 6.11
CA HIS A 60 8.84 -0.65 7.38
C HIS A 60 8.00 -1.90 7.55
N LYS A 61 7.60 -2.20 8.79
CA LYS A 61 6.76 -3.35 9.12
C LYS A 61 5.60 -2.87 9.99
N VAL A 62 4.48 -3.56 9.91
CA VAL A 62 3.35 -3.29 10.80
C VAL A 62 3.74 -3.65 12.23
N ALA A 63 3.61 -2.68 13.13
CA ALA A 63 3.76 -2.89 14.57
C ALA A 63 2.36 -3.19 15.12
N PHE A 64 2.07 -4.47 15.35
CA PHE A 64 0.70 -4.88 15.70
C PHE A 64 0.20 -4.24 16.99
N GLU A 65 1.07 -4.00 17.96
CA GLU A 65 0.66 -3.32 19.19
C GLU A 65 0.16 -1.91 18.91
N LYS A 66 0.85 -1.18 18.02
CA LYS A 66 0.39 0.15 17.60
C LYS A 66 -0.89 0.07 16.81
N LEU A 67 -0.99 -0.90 15.89
CA LEU A 67 -2.17 -1.05 15.05
C LEU A 67 -3.41 -1.39 15.89
N LYS A 68 -3.27 -2.22 16.90
CA LYS A 68 -4.36 -2.52 17.83
C LYS A 68 -4.88 -1.26 18.53
N ASP A 69 -3.97 -0.36 18.92
CA ASP A 69 -4.36 0.92 19.51
C ASP A 69 -5.12 1.78 18.49
N VAL A 70 -4.64 1.85 17.26
CA VAL A 70 -5.29 2.62 16.18
C VAL A 70 -6.70 2.08 15.91
N LEU A 71 -6.85 0.76 15.85
CA LEU A 71 -8.13 0.13 15.55
C LEU A 71 -9.03 -0.03 16.78
N GLY A 72 -8.47 0.18 17.97
CA GLY A 72 -9.24 0.10 19.22
C GLY A 72 -9.68 -1.30 19.59
N THR A 73 -8.93 -2.33 19.18
CA THR A 73 -9.26 -3.73 19.45
C THR A 73 -8.01 -4.59 19.42
N ASP A 74 -8.01 -5.68 20.20
CA ASP A 74 -6.94 -6.68 20.15
C ASP A 74 -7.15 -7.69 19.02
N ASP A 75 -8.32 -7.70 18.39
CA ASP A 75 -8.63 -8.62 17.29
C ASP A 75 -8.06 -8.07 15.97
N VAL A 76 -6.75 -8.27 15.78
CA VAL A 76 -6.03 -7.84 14.58
C VAL A 76 -5.05 -8.93 14.19
N LYS A 77 -5.16 -9.42 12.97
CA LYS A 77 -4.25 -10.44 12.43
C LYS A 77 -4.08 -10.23 10.93
N LEU A 78 -3.00 -10.77 10.38
CA LEU A 78 -2.82 -10.74 8.93
C LEU A 78 -3.94 -11.52 8.24
N ALA A 79 -4.42 -11.00 7.14
CA ALA A 79 -5.37 -11.72 6.30
C ALA A 79 -4.64 -12.89 5.62
N GLU A 80 -5.36 -13.98 5.38
CA GLU A 80 -4.82 -15.13 4.67
C GLU A 80 -4.76 -14.84 3.18
N GLU A 81 -3.81 -15.46 2.49
CA GLU A 81 -3.62 -15.27 1.05
C GLU A 81 -4.90 -15.56 0.26
N GLN A 82 -5.64 -16.58 0.65
CA GLN A 82 -6.92 -16.93 0.03
C GLN A 82 -7.93 -15.79 0.13
N GLU A 83 -8.02 -15.14 1.28
CA GLU A 83 -8.91 -14.00 1.49
C GLU A 83 -8.49 -12.83 0.60
N ILE A 84 -7.18 -12.56 0.51
CA ILE A 84 -6.65 -11.48 -0.30
C ILE A 84 -6.98 -11.70 -1.78
N ARG A 85 -6.83 -12.92 -2.28
CA ARG A 85 -7.18 -13.24 -3.67
C ARG A 85 -8.65 -12.98 -3.97
N GLN A 86 -9.54 -13.25 -3.01
CA GLN A 86 -10.97 -13.01 -3.18
C GLN A 86 -11.31 -11.52 -3.21
N VAL A 87 -10.59 -10.71 -2.43
CA VAL A 87 -10.81 -9.27 -2.36
C VAL A 87 -10.26 -8.56 -3.60
N PHE A 88 -9.14 -9.05 -4.15
CA PHE A 88 -8.44 -8.42 -5.28
C PHE A 88 -8.38 -9.35 -6.51
N PRO A 89 -9.53 -9.66 -7.11
CA PRO A 89 -9.55 -10.65 -8.20
C PRO A 89 -8.88 -10.20 -9.48
N ASP A 90 -8.66 -8.89 -9.66
CA ASP A 90 -8.01 -8.32 -10.84
C ASP A 90 -6.50 -8.10 -10.67
N CYS A 91 -5.93 -8.50 -9.52
CA CYS A 91 -4.52 -8.29 -9.23
C CYS A 91 -3.77 -9.61 -9.12
N GLU A 92 -2.50 -9.60 -9.53
CA GLU A 92 -1.58 -10.67 -9.17
C GLU A 92 -1.33 -10.61 -7.65
N GLU A 93 -1.21 -11.77 -7.04
CA GLU A 93 -1.02 -11.87 -5.59
C GLU A 93 0.27 -11.15 -5.16
N GLY A 94 0.14 -10.22 -4.21
CA GLY A 94 1.25 -9.42 -3.73
C GLY A 94 1.51 -8.14 -4.52
N ALA A 95 0.77 -7.89 -5.60
CA ALA A 95 0.94 -6.70 -6.43
C ALA A 95 -0.24 -5.73 -6.36
N GLU A 96 -1.05 -5.82 -5.32
CA GLU A 96 -2.23 -4.97 -5.14
C GLU A 96 -1.82 -3.50 -4.99
N PRO A 97 -2.53 -2.57 -5.66
CA PRO A 97 -2.25 -1.15 -5.46
C PRO A 97 -2.81 -0.67 -4.11
N PRO A 98 -2.20 0.35 -3.50
CA PRO A 98 -2.61 0.81 -2.16
C PRO A 98 -3.84 1.73 -2.20
N PHE A 99 -4.90 1.28 -2.84
CA PHE A 99 -6.17 2.00 -3.01
C PHE A 99 -7.31 1.13 -2.49
N GLY A 100 -7.41 1.01 -1.17
CA GLY A 100 -8.41 0.15 -0.54
C GLY A 100 -9.84 0.50 -0.94
N ARG A 101 -10.13 1.78 -1.19
CA ARG A 101 -11.47 2.21 -1.57
C ARG A 101 -11.99 1.57 -2.86
N LEU A 102 -11.10 1.15 -3.76
CA LEU A 102 -11.51 0.45 -4.98
C LEU A 102 -12.02 -0.96 -4.71
N TYR A 103 -11.75 -1.46 -3.52
CA TYR A 103 -12.10 -2.81 -3.10
C TYR A 103 -12.95 -2.81 -1.82
N ASP A 104 -13.56 -1.68 -1.51
CA ASP A 104 -14.41 -1.48 -0.34
C ASP A 104 -13.69 -1.76 0.98
N LEU A 105 -12.41 -1.42 1.05
CA LEU A 105 -11.60 -1.59 2.25
C LEU A 105 -11.34 -0.25 2.92
N ARG A 106 -11.46 -0.22 4.24
CA ARG A 106 -10.91 0.86 5.05
C ARG A 106 -9.40 0.89 4.82
N THR A 107 -8.85 2.08 4.58
CA THR A 107 -7.42 2.24 4.28
C THR A 107 -6.79 3.18 5.31
N ILE A 108 -5.70 2.71 5.92
CA ILE A 108 -4.93 3.48 6.90
C ILE A 108 -3.49 3.55 6.41
N MET A 109 -2.94 4.75 6.29
CA MET A 109 -1.56 4.94 5.86
C MET A 109 -0.68 5.34 7.03
N ASP A 110 0.51 4.75 7.10
CA ASP A 110 1.47 5.09 8.14
C ASP A 110 1.96 6.53 7.96
N LYS A 111 2.01 7.24 9.05
CA LYS A 111 2.37 8.66 9.11
C LYS A 111 3.73 8.96 8.46
N ALA A 112 4.69 8.05 8.55
CA ALA A 112 6.02 8.27 7.99
C ALA A 112 5.98 8.39 6.46
N LEU A 113 5.07 7.66 5.80
CA LEU A 113 4.97 7.69 4.34
C LEU A 113 4.39 9.01 3.84
N GLU A 114 3.51 9.62 4.59
CA GLU A 114 2.85 10.89 4.24
C GLU A 114 3.86 12.03 4.00
N ARG A 115 5.02 11.95 4.62
CA ARG A 115 6.04 13.01 4.55
C ARG A 115 6.72 13.14 3.20
N ASP A 116 6.65 12.10 2.38
CA ASP A 116 7.30 12.10 1.09
C ASP A 116 6.46 12.88 0.07
N ASP A 117 7.14 13.45 -0.93
CA ASP A 117 6.46 14.26 -1.96
C ASP A 117 5.91 13.42 -3.10
N HIS A 118 6.32 12.16 -3.22
CA HIS A 118 5.81 11.23 -4.23
C HIS A 118 5.74 9.81 -3.67
N ILE A 119 5.00 8.97 -4.37
CA ILE A 119 4.74 7.59 -3.96
C ILE A 119 4.86 6.69 -5.18
N ILE A 120 5.41 5.50 -4.98
CA ILE A 120 5.59 4.48 -6.01
C ILE A 120 4.95 3.20 -5.49
N PHE A 121 4.19 2.52 -6.35
CA PHE A 121 3.55 1.29 -5.93
C PHE A 121 3.29 0.36 -7.11
N GLN A 122 3.10 -0.91 -6.82
CA GLN A 122 2.77 -1.90 -7.83
C GLN A 122 1.36 -1.67 -8.37
N ALA A 123 1.20 -1.92 -9.67
CA ALA A 123 -0.02 -1.57 -10.41
C ALA A 123 -0.88 -2.80 -10.72
N GLY A 124 -0.95 -3.75 -9.82
CA GLY A 124 -1.74 -4.97 -9.99
C GLY A 124 -0.97 -6.13 -10.59
N THR A 125 0.23 -5.89 -11.12
CA THR A 125 1.12 -6.93 -11.65
C THR A 125 2.52 -6.70 -11.09
N HIS A 126 3.35 -7.75 -11.10
CA HIS A 126 4.70 -7.68 -10.52
C HIS A 126 5.72 -6.99 -11.42
N ASP A 127 5.34 -6.57 -12.61
CA ASP A 127 6.25 -5.96 -13.60
C ASP A 127 5.93 -4.49 -13.90
N LYS A 128 4.96 -3.90 -13.22
CA LYS A 128 4.56 -2.52 -13.47
C LYS A 128 4.48 -1.72 -12.17
N ALA A 129 5.00 -0.50 -12.22
CA ALA A 129 4.92 0.44 -11.11
C ALA A 129 4.24 1.73 -11.56
N ILE A 130 3.47 2.32 -10.66
CA ILE A 130 2.89 3.64 -10.84
C ILE A 130 3.67 4.61 -9.97
N HIS A 131 4.03 5.76 -10.56
CA HIS A 131 4.66 6.89 -9.87
C HIS A 131 3.67 8.04 -9.87
N MET A 132 3.39 8.61 -8.71
CA MET A 132 2.50 9.79 -8.63
C MET A 132 2.87 10.67 -7.45
N GLY A 133 2.41 11.91 -7.49
CA GLY A 133 2.61 12.83 -6.37
C GLY A 133 1.83 12.38 -5.14
N MET A 134 2.40 12.63 -3.95
CA MET A 134 1.75 12.26 -2.70
C MET A 134 0.42 13.00 -2.52
N LYS A 135 0.36 14.27 -2.91
CA LYS A 135 -0.89 15.03 -2.81
C LYS A 135 -2.01 14.39 -3.62
N ASP A 136 -1.71 13.96 -4.83
CA ASP A 136 -2.70 13.30 -5.69
C ASP A 136 -3.12 11.96 -5.11
N TYR A 137 -2.16 11.17 -4.60
CA TYR A 137 -2.47 9.92 -3.94
C TYR A 137 -3.42 10.14 -2.75
N LEU A 138 -3.10 11.09 -1.88
CA LEU A 138 -3.93 11.38 -0.70
C LEU A 138 -5.33 11.83 -1.08
N SER A 139 -5.44 12.63 -2.14
CA SER A 139 -6.72 13.12 -2.64
C SER A 139 -7.59 12.00 -3.20
N LEU A 140 -6.99 11.02 -3.88
CA LEU A 140 -7.71 9.96 -4.58
C LEU A 140 -7.94 8.73 -3.72
N ALA A 141 -6.95 8.33 -2.93
CA ALA A 141 -7.06 7.17 -2.05
C ALA A 141 -7.77 7.49 -0.73
N LYS A 142 -7.65 8.72 -0.27
CA LYS A 142 -8.26 9.22 0.98
C LYS A 142 -8.03 8.30 2.17
N PRO A 143 -6.76 7.94 2.46
CA PRO A 143 -6.49 7.07 3.60
C PRO A 143 -6.62 7.84 4.90
N GLU A 144 -6.92 7.11 5.97
CA GLU A 144 -6.71 7.63 7.32
C GLU A 144 -5.21 7.62 7.61
N ILE A 145 -4.70 8.60 8.35
CA ILE A 145 -3.27 8.67 8.69
C ILE A 145 -3.11 8.29 10.15
N ALA A 146 -2.18 7.36 10.42
CA ALA A 146 -1.91 6.92 11.78
C ALA A 146 -0.48 6.40 11.91
N ASP A 147 0.01 6.32 13.13
CA ASP A 147 1.32 5.75 13.44
C ASP A 147 1.12 4.28 13.84
N PHE A 148 1.41 3.35 12.92
CA PHE A 148 1.25 1.93 13.21
C PHE A 148 2.44 1.08 12.76
N ALA A 149 3.51 1.70 12.23
CA ALA A 149 4.61 0.93 11.67
C ALA A 149 5.84 0.96 12.58
N TYR A 150 6.67 -0.08 12.43
CA TYR A 150 8.02 -0.13 12.96
C TYR A 150 8.97 0.42 11.90
N HIS A 151 9.82 1.37 12.27
CA HIS A 151 10.73 2.07 11.36
C HIS A 151 12.17 1.71 11.70
N PRO A 152 12.72 0.59 11.15
CA PRO A 152 14.03 0.11 11.56
C PRO A 152 15.16 1.09 11.30
N GLU A 153 15.08 1.90 10.25
CA GLU A 153 16.10 2.89 9.92
C GLU A 153 16.20 4.03 10.95
N ARG A 154 15.20 4.20 11.81
CA ARG A 154 15.20 5.19 12.88
C ARG A 154 15.69 4.62 14.20
N GLY A 155 15.64 3.31 14.34
CA GLY A 155 16.09 2.62 15.53
C GLY A 155 17.57 2.32 15.52
N ALA A 156 18.21 2.61 14.44
CA ALA A 156 19.64 2.32 14.26
C ALA A 156 20.50 3.38 14.93
#